data_44ceccfbcbd1a4c441be8e71374d5f9f
#
_entry.id   44ceccfbcbd1a4c441be8e71374d5f9f
#
_cell.length_a   1.000
_cell.length_b   1.000
_cell.length_c   1.000
_cell.angle_alpha   90.00
_cell.angle_beta   90.00
_cell.angle_gamma   90.00
#
_symmetry.space_group_name_H-M   'P 1'
#
loop_
_entity.id
_entity.type
_entity.pdbx_description
1 polymer ?
#
loop_
_entity_poly.entity_id
_entity_poly.type
_entity_poly.pdbx_seq_one_letter_code
_entity_poly.pdbx_strand_id
1 'polypeptide(L)'
;KNLSNETVGTLGEQKKSNYALRSNMTKKEFVKEVTEGLLPPPQYFPLNVKMNKNGYEDIDKVLQSGTTALDPDLFEEIANQSGAVILDVRYQEDFAKEHIPQSIFIGIDGSFAPWVGAMIGDVAQPILLLTPKGREKETVTRLARVGFDNTLGYLKGGLDAWKKSKRDTDFVNCIDAENFIELSKKENLSILDVRKPGEYISENFPTSQSIPLDFINDNMNLFPKNSPFYIHCAGGYRSMIAASILKSRGIHNLFDVKGGFSAIKKANSDY
;
A
#
# COMPACT_ATOMS: atom_id res chain seq x y z
N LYS A 1 -16.71 -8.40 10.13
CA LYS A 1 -17.59 -9.53 10.46
C LYS A 1 -16.73 -10.75 10.71
N ASN A 2 -16.94 -11.46 11.82
CA ASN A 2 -16.13 -12.61 12.18
C ASN A 2 -16.44 -13.78 11.24
N LEU A 3 -15.41 -14.33 10.63
CA LEU A 3 -15.51 -15.57 9.89
C LEU A 3 -15.61 -16.72 10.90
N SER A 4 -16.45 -17.73 10.60
CA SER A 4 -16.45 -18.99 11.34
C SER A 4 -15.11 -19.71 11.15
N ASN A 5 -14.65 -20.41 12.19
CA ASN A 5 -13.51 -21.32 12.09
C ASN A 5 -13.84 -22.63 11.38
N GLU A 6 -15.11 -22.86 11.10
CA GLU A 6 -15.59 -24.05 10.42
C GLU A 6 -15.32 -23.96 8.92
N THR A 7 -14.70 -24.98 8.37
CA THR A 7 -14.41 -25.09 6.93
C THR A 7 -15.45 -25.89 6.16
N VAL A 8 -16.34 -26.59 6.87
CA VAL A 8 -17.43 -27.41 6.32
C VAL A 8 -18.66 -27.25 7.22
N GLY A 9 -19.84 -27.16 6.62
CA GLY A 9 -21.10 -27.04 7.34
C GLY A 9 -22.28 -27.51 6.49
N THR A 10 -23.42 -27.76 7.12
CA THR A 10 -24.68 -28.11 6.43
C THR A 10 -25.49 -26.83 6.15
N LEU A 11 -26.33 -26.85 5.10
CA LEU A 11 -27.28 -25.77 4.85
C LEU A 11 -28.23 -25.52 6.03
N GLY A 12 -28.61 -26.60 6.73
CA GLY A 12 -29.49 -26.54 7.92
C GLY A 12 -28.84 -25.76 9.06
N GLU A 13 -27.55 -25.97 9.31
CA GLU A 13 -26.80 -25.25 10.33
C GLU A 13 -26.58 -23.78 9.90
N GLN A 14 -26.22 -23.54 8.63
CA GLN A 14 -26.07 -22.20 8.10
C GLN A 14 -27.37 -21.37 8.21
N LYS A 15 -28.54 -21.97 7.98
CA LYS A 15 -29.84 -21.29 8.19
C LYS A 15 -30.09 -20.91 9.64
N LYS A 16 -29.50 -21.60 10.60
CA LYS A 16 -29.64 -21.28 12.04
C LYS A 16 -28.63 -20.24 12.52
N SER A 17 -27.38 -20.36 12.07
CA SER A 17 -26.24 -19.58 12.59
C SER A 17 -25.85 -18.40 11.73
N ASN A 18 -26.02 -18.48 10.41
CA ASN A 18 -25.60 -17.43 9.50
C ASN A 18 -26.65 -16.33 9.45
N TYR A 19 -26.27 -15.14 9.90
CA TYR A 19 -27.16 -13.97 9.94
C TYR A 19 -27.79 -13.65 8.58
N ALA A 20 -27.09 -13.89 7.47
CA ALA A 20 -27.57 -13.61 6.11
C ALA A 20 -28.56 -14.67 5.58
N LEU A 21 -28.73 -15.80 6.25
CA LEU A 21 -29.62 -16.89 5.83
C LEU A 21 -30.82 -17.10 6.74
N ARG A 22 -31.05 -16.21 7.70
CA ARG A 22 -32.21 -16.26 8.59
C ARG A 22 -33.50 -16.07 7.79
N SER A 23 -34.46 -16.99 7.95
CA SER A 23 -35.74 -16.99 7.23
C SER A 23 -36.74 -15.95 7.74
N ASN A 24 -36.48 -15.36 8.91
CA ASN A 24 -37.37 -14.39 9.57
C ASN A 24 -37.05 -12.94 9.30
N MET A 25 -36.21 -12.64 8.31
CA MET A 25 -35.89 -11.28 7.91
C MET A 25 -36.71 -10.82 6.70
N THR A 26 -37.18 -9.60 6.74
CA THR A 26 -37.68 -8.91 5.55
C THR A 26 -36.52 -8.55 4.61
N LYS A 27 -36.82 -8.32 3.33
CA LYS A 27 -35.82 -7.83 2.37
C LYS A 27 -35.10 -6.56 2.85
N LYS A 28 -35.83 -5.64 3.48
CA LYS A 28 -35.28 -4.38 4.00
C LYS A 28 -34.28 -4.60 5.14
N GLU A 29 -34.64 -5.47 6.08
CA GLU A 29 -33.76 -5.87 7.19
C GLU A 29 -32.52 -6.59 6.69
N PHE A 30 -32.69 -7.55 5.75
CA PHE A 30 -31.56 -8.23 5.11
C PHE A 30 -30.59 -7.25 4.46
N VAL A 31 -31.09 -6.34 3.60
CA VAL A 31 -30.24 -5.35 2.94
C VAL A 31 -29.49 -4.50 3.95
N LYS A 32 -30.19 -3.99 4.99
CA LYS A 32 -29.56 -3.21 6.05
C LYS A 32 -28.45 -3.99 6.73
N GLU A 33 -28.71 -5.22 7.16
CA GLU A 33 -27.76 -6.02 7.92
C GLU A 33 -26.53 -6.44 7.10
N VAL A 34 -26.70 -6.79 5.81
CA VAL A 34 -25.57 -7.19 4.96
C VAL A 34 -24.74 -6.01 4.46
N THR A 35 -25.33 -4.82 4.36
CA THR A 35 -24.63 -3.61 3.90
C THR A 35 -24.08 -2.75 5.06
N GLU A 36 -24.48 -3.03 6.31
CA GLU A 36 -24.01 -2.29 7.46
C GLU A 36 -22.50 -2.44 7.66
N GLY A 37 -21.79 -1.32 7.75
CA GLY A 37 -20.33 -1.28 7.94
C GLY A 37 -19.52 -1.72 6.72
N LEU A 38 -20.13 -1.82 5.53
CA LEU A 38 -19.37 -1.98 4.29
C LEU A 38 -18.59 -0.71 3.99
N LEU A 39 -17.29 -0.86 3.84
CA LEU A 39 -16.46 0.20 3.28
C LEU A 39 -16.76 0.36 1.78
N PRO A 40 -16.55 1.55 1.20
CA PRO A 40 -16.59 1.72 -0.25
C PRO A 40 -15.71 0.66 -0.92
N PRO A 41 -16.15 0.08 -2.07
CA PRO A 41 -15.33 -0.85 -2.80
C PRO A 41 -14.04 -0.15 -3.27
N PRO A 42 -12.92 -0.89 -3.40
CA PRO A 42 -11.70 -0.35 -3.98
C PRO A 42 -11.96 0.30 -5.33
N GLN A 43 -11.26 1.39 -5.64
CA GLN A 43 -11.49 2.19 -6.85
C GLN A 43 -11.36 1.39 -8.15
N TYR A 44 -10.52 0.36 -8.18
CA TYR A 44 -10.32 -0.49 -9.35
C TYR A 44 -11.44 -1.52 -9.61
N PHE A 45 -12.35 -1.78 -8.66
CA PHE A 45 -13.42 -2.78 -8.83
C PHE A 45 -14.35 -2.50 -10.02
N PRO A 46 -14.87 -1.28 -10.23
CA PRO A 46 -15.71 -0.98 -11.39
C PRO A 46 -14.99 -1.22 -12.73
N LEU A 47 -13.68 -0.93 -12.77
CA LEU A 47 -12.86 -1.15 -13.96
C LEU A 47 -12.67 -2.64 -14.24
N ASN A 48 -12.39 -3.45 -13.20
CA ASN A 48 -12.28 -4.90 -13.35
C ASN A 48 -13.60 -5.53 -13.82
N VAL A 49 -14.75 -5.04 -13.32
CA VAL A 49 -16.07 -5.49 -13.84
C VAL A 49 -16.22 -5.16 -15.33
N LYS A 50 -15.76 -3.99 -15.78
CA LYS A 50 -15.77 -3.59 -17.19
C LYS A 50 -14.84 -4.47 -18.02
N MET A 51 -13.64 -4.74 -17.55
CA MET A 51 -12.67 -5.64 -18.20
C MET A 51 -13.21 -7.06 -18.33
N ASN A 52 -13.82 -7.60 -17.28
CA ASN A 52 -14.44 -8.93 -17.31
C ASN A 52 -15.59 -9.04 -18.31
N LYS A 53 -16.30 -7.94 -18.63
CA LYS A 53 -17.37 -7.91 -19.63
C LYS A 53 -16.86 -7.71 -21.05
N ASN A 54 -15.86 -6.87 -21.23
CA ASN A 54 -15.39 -6.40 -22.54
C ASN A 54 -14.16 -7.17 -23.05
N GLY A 55 -13.56 -8.00 -22.19
CA GLY A 55 -12.26 -8.63 -22.42
C GLY A 55 -11.11 -7.79 -21.88
N TYR A 56 -9.97 -8.41 -21.76
CA TYR A 56 -8.69 -7.86 -21.27
C TYR A 56 -7.58 -8.34 -22.20
N GLU A 57 -6.39 -7.74 -22.07
CA GLU A 57 -5.22 -8.09 -22.90
C GLU A 57 -4.76 -9.53 -22.60
N ASP A 58 -4.16 -10.17 -23.61
CA ASP A 58 -3.60 -11.50 -23.46
C ASP A 58 -2.49 -11.51 -22.41
N ILE A 59 -2.58 -12.40 -21.43
CA ILE A 59 -1.64 -12.48 -20.31
C ILE A 59 -0.20 -12.73 -20.77
N ASP A 60 0.00 -13.46 -21.88
CA ASP A 60 1.34 -13.72 -22.41
C ASP A 60 1.97 -12.44 -22.96
N LYS A 61 1.19 -11.56 -23.59
CA LYS A 61 1.66 -10.24 -24.02
C LYS A 61 1.98 -9.33 -22.85
N VAL A 62 1.11 -9.31 -21.83
CA VAL A 62 1.35 -8.54 -20.59
C VAL A 62 2.62 -9.01 -19.90
N LEU A 63 2.84 -10.32 -19.82
CA LEU A 63 4.06 -10.87 -19.25
C LEU A 63 5.29 -10.53 -20.11
N GLN A 64 5.19 -10.66 -21.42
CA GLN A 64 6.30 -10.33 -22.33
C GLN A 64 6.72 -8.87 -22.18
N SER A 65 5.78 -7.94 -22.18
CA SER A 65 6.07 -6.51 -21.95
C SER A 65 6.65 -6.28 -20.56
N GLY A 66 5.92 -6.67 -19.52
CA GLY A 66 6.26 -6.37 -18.13
C GLY A 66 7.53 -7.04 -17.64
N THR A 67 7.98 -8.13 -18.24
CA THR A 67 9.26 -8.78 -17.91
C THR A 67 10.41 -8.38 -18.86
N THR A 68 10.24 -7.32 -19.63
CA THR A 68 11.32 -6.73 -20.44
C THR A 68 12.35 -6.09 -19.51
N ALA A 69 13.60 -6.56 -19.64
CA ALA A 69 14.73 -6.04 -18.86
C ALA A 69 15.26 -4.76 -19.49
N LEU A 70 15.18 -3.64 -18.79
CA LEU A 70 15.60 -2.32 -19.24
C LEU A 70 16.89 -1.93 -18.51
N ASP A 71 17.91 -1.52 -19.26
CA ASP A 71 19.06 -0.88 -18.61
C ASP A 71 18.67 0.49 -18.01
N PRO A 72 19.51 1.08 -17.13
CA PRO A 72 19.15 2.31 -16.45
C PRO A 72 18.85 3.49 -17.40
N ASP A 73 19.52 3.57 -18.56
CA ASP A 73 19.31 4.67 -19.50
C ASP A 73 17.94 4.58 -20.16
N LEU A 74 17.59 3.41 -20.68
CA LEU A 74 16.29 3.15 -21.30
C LEU A 74 15.16 3.19 -20.28
N PHE A 75 15.39 2.69 -19.04
CA PHE A 75 14.42 2.74 -17.96
C PHE A 75 14.02 4.20 -17.63
N GLU A 76 15.01 5.07 -17.47
CA GLU A 76 14.78 6.49 -17.18
C GLU A 76 14.12 7.22 -18.37
N GLU A 77 14.57 6.93 -19.59
CA GLU A 77 13.98 7.49 -20.81
C GLU A 77 12.48 7.14 -20.90
N ILE A 78 12.12 5.88 -20.72
CA ILE A 78 10.72 5.44 -20.73
C ILE A 78 9.94 6.08 -19.58
N ALA A 79 10.48 6.16 -18.36
CA ALA A 79 9.83 6.82 -17.25
C ALA A 79 9.46 8.27 -17.59
N ASN A 80 10.40 9.01 -18.16
CA ASN A 80 10.22 10.42 -18.51
C ASN A 80 9.23 10.63 -19.69
N GLN A 81 9.25 9.74 -20.68
CA GLN A 81 8.42 9.90 -21.88
C GLN A 81 6.98 9.42 -21.68
N SER A 82 6.78 8.34 -20.91
CA SER A 82 5.47 7.70 -20.73
C SER A 82 4.68 8.22 -19.53
N GLY A 83 5.31 8.97 -18.63
CA GLY A 83 4.72 9.30 -17.33
C GLY A 83 4.50 8.09 -16.45
N ALA A 84 5.28 7.03 -16.63
CA ALA A 84 5.16 5.80 -15.88
C ALA A 84 5.44 6.02 -14.38
N VAL A 85 4.64 5.38 -13.55
CA VAL A 85 4.96 5.24 -12.13
C VAL A 85 6.08 4.21 -11.98
N ILE A 86 7.17 4.59 -11.32
CA ILE A 86 8.20 3.65 -10.88
C ILE A 86 7.68 2.99 -9.61
N LEU A 87 7.31 1.71 -9.71
CA LEU A 87 6.79 0.92 -8.59
C LEU A 87 7.91 0.06 -8.00
N ASP A 88 8.35 0.41 -6.79
CA ASP A 88 9.33 -0.36 -6.03
C ASP A 88 8.61 -1.41 -5.19
N VAL A 89 8.84 -2.67 -5.50
CA VAL A 89 8.18 -3.80 -4.84
C VAL A 89 9.13 -4.60 -3.95
N ARG A 90 10.30 -4.05 -3.63
CA ARG A 90 11.27 -4.64 -2.72
C ARG A 90 10.76 -4.68 -1.28
N TYR A 91 11.62 -5.04 -0.33
CA TYR A 91 11.31 -4.96 1.09
C TYR A 91 11.27 -3.49 1.56
N GLN A 92 10.45 -3.21 2.55
CA GLN A 92 10.28 -1.85 3.10
C GLN A 92 11.58 -1.27 3.68
N GLU A 93 12.43 -2.12 4.25
CA GLU A 93 13.72 -1.73 4.81
C GLU A 93 14.71 -1.34 3.70
N ASP A 94 14.68 -2.04 2.57
CA ASP A 94 15.50 -1.72 1.40
C ASP A 94 15.06 -0.39 0.78
N PHE A 95 13.74 -0.18 0.66
CA PHE A 95 13.18 1.07 0.17
C PHE A 95 13.52 2.24 1.10
N ALA A 96 13.34 2.05 2.42
CA ALA A 96 13.63 3.08 3.40
C ALA A 96 15.09 3.52 3.35
N LYS A 97 16.00 2.56 3.19
CA LYS A 97 17.44 2.79 3.13
C LYS A 97 17.84 3.55 1.86
N GLU A 98 17.30 3.16 0.72
CA GLU A 98 17.67 3.75 -0.56
C GLU A 98 16.67 3.34 -1.66
N HIS A 99 16.17 4.30 -2.42
CA HIS A 99 15.23 4.09 -3.52
C HIS A 99 15.44 5.10 -4.66
N ILE A 100 14.81 4.85 -5.81
CA ILE A 100 14.78 5.81 -6.92
C ILE A 100 13.88 6.98 -6.52
N PRO A 101 14.33 8.25 -6.68
CA PRO A 101 13.50 9.41 -6.36
C PRO A 101 12.12 9.35 -7.03
N GLN A 102 11.08 9.77 -6.31
CA GLN A 102 9.68 9.75 -6.74
C GLN A 102 9.07 8.36 -6.98
N SER A 103 9.79 7.26 -6.76
CA SER A 103 9.21 5.93 -6.82
C SER A 103 8.18 5.70 -5.70
N ILE A 104 7.15 4.92 -6.02
CA ILE A 104 6.11 4.49 -5.08
C ILE A 104 6.46 3.10 -4.56
N PHE A 105 6.50 2.95 -3.24
CA PHE A 105 6.71 1.66 -2.60
C PHE A 105 5.39 0.93 -2.38
N ILE A 106 5.31 -0.30 -2.87
CA ILE A 106 4.30 -1.28 -2.46
C ILE A 106 4.95 -2.66 -2.49
N GLY A 107 5.47 -3.12 -1.36
CA GLY A 107 6.23 -4.36 -1.25
C GLY A 107 5.43 -5.60 -1.64
N ILE A 108 6.06 -6.48 -2.42
CA ILE A 108 5.39 -7.65 -3.00
C ILE A 108 4.95 -8.68 -1.94
N ASP A 109 5.62 -8.76 -0.80
CA ASP A 109 5.31 -9.73 0.26
C ASP A 109 4.18 -9.30 1.22
N GLY A 110 3.68 -8.07 1.07
CA GLY A 110 2.51 -7.57 1.78
C GLY A 110 1.19 -7.82 1.05
N SER A 111 0.17 -7.06 1.42
CA SER A 111 -1.11 -7.01 0.70
C SER A 111 -0.95 -6.23 -0.62
N PHE A 112 -0.06 -6.71 -1.49
CA PHE A 112 0.42 -6.01 -2.69
C PHE A 112 -0.70 -5.57 -3.62
N ALA A 113 -1.43 -6.52 -4.21
CA ALA A 113 -2.44 -6.23 -5.22
C ALA A 113 -3.58 -5.33 -4.71
N PRO A 114 -4.16 -5.54 -3.51
CA PRO A 114 -5.10 -4.59 -2.91
C PRO A 114 -4.54 -3.18 -2.76
N TRP A 115 -3.28 -3.02 -2.33
CA TRP A 115 -2.69 -1.70 -2.17
C TRP A 115 -2.34 -1.03 -3.49
N VAL A 116 -1.88 -1.77 -4.50
CA VAL A 116 -1.71 -1.22 -5.85
C VAL A 116 -3.04 -0.66 -6.35
N GLY A 117 -4.12 -1.45 -6.28
CA GLY A 117 -5.44 -1.01 -6.73
C GLY A 117 -6.05 0.14 -5.92
N ALA A 118 -5.65 0.31 -4.64
CA ALA A 118 -6.12 1.42 -3.81
C ALA A 118 -5.30 2.71 -4.03
N MET A 119 -4.00 2.59 -4.30
CA MET A 119 -3.09 3.74 -4.37
C MET A 119 -2.91 4.28 -5.78
N ILE A 120 -2.94 3.41 -6.80
CA ILE A 120 -2.85 3.78 -8.21
C ILE A 120 -4.28 3.79 -8.76
N GLY A 121 -4.84 4.99 -8.94
CA GLY A 121 -6.27 5.16 -9.26
C GLY A 121 -6.67 4.74 -10.68
N ASP A 122 -5.71 4.66 -11.63
CA ASP A 122 -5.97 4.28 -13.03
C ASP A 122 -5.27 2.97 -13.36
N VAL A 123 -6.04 1.96 -13.75
CA VAL A 123 -5.49 0.65 -14.17
C VAL A 123 -4.72 0.75 -15.50
N ALA A 124 -4.95 1.78 -16.30
CA ALA A 124 -4.21 2.05 -17.54
C ALA A 124 -2.86 2.75 -17.29
N GLN A 125 -2.57 3.16 -16.04
CA GLN A 125 -1.32 3.83 -15.69
C GLN A 125 -0.12 3.00 -16.13
N PRO A 126 0.81 3.56 -16.94
CA PRO A 126 2.07 2.90 -17.24
C PRO A 126 2.88 2.66 -15.97
N ILE A 127 3.44 1.47 -15.84
CA ILE A 127 4.22 1.07 -14.67
C ILE A 127 5.59 0.55 -15.09
N LEU A 128 6.63 1.03 -14.45
CA LEU A 128 7.98 0.50 -14.48
C LEU A 128 8.33 -0.11 -13.14
N LEU A 129 9.03 -1.25 -13.14
CA LEU A 129 9.24 -2.02 -11.93
C LEU A 129 10.68 -1.96 -11.41
N LEU A 130 10.81 -1.81 -10.10
CA LEU A 130 12.01 -2.15 -9.34
C LEU A 130 11.68 -3.34 -8.43
N THR A 131 12.20 -4.53 -8.78
CA THR A 131 11.83 -5.80 -8.13
C THR A 131 13.00 -6.42 -7.38
N PRO A 132 12.74 -7.27 -6.38
CA PRO A 132 13.74 -8.25 -5.95
C PRO A 132 14.08 -9.17 -7.13
N LYS A 133 15.35 -9.52 -7.25
CA LYS A 133 15.87 -10.36 -8.34
C LYS A 133 15.07 -11.67 -8.45
N GLY A 134 14.57 -11.97 -9.66
CA GLY A 134 13.86 -13.22 -9.98
C GLY A 134 12.36 -13.18 -9.65
N ARG A 135 11.83 -12.05 -9.19
CA ARG A 135 10.38 -11.90 -8.88
C ARG A 135 9.62 -11.03 -9.90
N GLU A 136 10.22 -10.74 -11.03
CA GLU A 136 9.66 -9.88 -12.07
C GLU A 136 8.35 -10.48 -12.60
N LYS A 137 8.37 -11.74 -13.01
CA LYS A 137 7.18 -12.45 -13.53
C LYS A 137 6.06 -12.55 -12.48
N GLU A 138 6.39 -12.82 -11.22
CA GLU A 138 5.41 -12.83 -10.12
C GLU A 138 4.77 -11.46 -9.99
N THR A 139 5.57 -10.39 -9.99
CA THR A 139 5.09 -9.01 -9.85
C THR A 139 4.11 -8.65 -10.95
N VAL A 140 4.49 -8.86 -12.22
CA VAL A 140 3.62 -8.60 -13.38
C VAL A 140 2.33 -9.42 -13.31
N THR A 141 2.41 -10.71 -12.96
CA THR A 141 1.23 -11.57 -12.79
C THR A 141 0.29 -11.04 -11.72
N ARG A 142 0.82 -10.56 -10.60
CA ARG A 142 -0.01 -10.02 -9.50
C ARG A 142 -0.62 -8.66 -9.84
N LEU A 143 0.04 -7.84 -10.65
CA LEU A 143 -0.52 -6.61 -11.21
C LEU A 143 -1.67 -6.91 -12.17
N ALA A 144 -1.47 -7.82 -13.12
CA ALA A 144 -2.48 -8.22 -14.08
C ALA A 144 -3.76 -8.78 -13.42
N ARG A 145 -3.64 -9.50 -12.29
CA ARG A 145 -4.78 -10.00 -11.52
C ARG A 145 -5.72 -8.91 -10.99
N VAL A 146 -5.25 -7.68 -10.89
CA VAL A 146 -6.05 -6.51 -10.49
C VAL A 146 -6.20 -5.48 -11.61
N GLY A 147 -5.89 -5.89 -12.84
CA GLY A 147 -6.16 -5.15 -14.07
C GLY A 147 -5.08 -4.15 -14.49
N PHE A 148 -3.91 -4.16 -13.85
CA PHE A 148 -2.78 -3.33 -14.24
C PHE A 148 -1.92 -4.05 -15.29
N ASP A 149 -2.39 -4.02 -16.53
CA ASP A 149 -1.76 -4.73 -17.66
C ASP A 149 -0.67 -3.90 -18.35
N ASN A 150 -0.61 -2.59 -18.08
CA ASN A 150 0.32 -1.66 -18.73
C ASN A 150 1.67 -1.57 -18.00
N THR A 151 2.33 -2.73 -17.79
CA THR A 151 3.69 -2.80 -17.25
C THR A 151 4.69 -2.78 -18.39
N LEU A 152 5.58 -1.76 -18.42
CA LEU A 152 6.48 -1.47 -19.53
C LEU A 152 7.83 -2.21 -19.42
N GLY A 153 8.14 -2.76 -18.26
CA GLY A 153 9.37 -3.49 -18.01
C GLY A 153 9.91 -3.27 -16.59
N TYR A 154 11.09 -3.82 -16.34
CA TYR A 154 11.75 -3.71 -15.04
C TYR A 154 13.20 -3.26 -15.16
N LEU A 155 13.73 -2.62 -14.12
CA LEU A 155 15.11 -2.16 -14.05
C LEU A 155 16.07 -3.36 -13.95
N LYS A 156 16.82 -3.62 -15.03
CA LYS A 156 17.85 -4.67 -15.09
C LYS A 156 18.98 -4.37 -14.11
N GLY A 157 19.26 -5.35 -13.25
CA GLY A 157 20.28 -5.20 -12.22
C GLY A 157 19.86 -4.39 -11.00
N GLY A 158 18.58 -3.97 -10.94
CA GLY A 158 17.98 -3.32 -9.78
C GLY A 158 18.65 -2.01 -9.40
N LEU A 159 18.48 -1.59 -8.13
CA LEU A 159 19.04 -0.34 -7.63
C LEU A 159 20.57 -0.23 -7.76
N ASP A 160 21.28 -1.34 -7.69
CA ASP A 160 22.74 -1.34 -7.86
C ASP A 160 23.17 -0.90 -9.26
N ALA A 161 22.42 -1.30 -10.30
CA ALA A 161 22.69 -0.83 -11.67
C ALA A 161 22.39 0.65 -11.83
N TRP A 162 21.28 1.14 -11.21
CA TRP A 162 20.93 2.55 -11.15
C TRP A 162 22.06 3.39 -10.56
N LYS A 163 22.57 3.00 -9.41
CA LYS A 163 23.69 3.68 -8.71
C LYS A 163 24.99 3.64 -9.50
N LYS A 164 25.33 2.48 -10.11
CA LYS A 164 26.54 2.37 -10.95
C LYS A 164 26.50 3.31 -12.14
N SER A 165 25.32 3.66 -12.64
CA SER A 165 25.14 4.64 -13.69
C SER A 165 25.15 6.12 -13.18
N LYS A 166 25.53 6.33 -11.89
CA LYS A 166 25.70 7.64 -11.23
C LYS A 166 24.40 8.46 -11.17
N ARG A 167 23.25 7.79 -11.05
CA ARG A 167 21.95 8.42 -10.85
C ARG A 167 21.67 8.63 -9.37
N ASP A 168 20.89 9.67 -9.10
CA ASP A 168 20.51 10.03 -7.74
C ASP A 168 19.62 8.96 -7.12
N THR A 169 19.72 8.84 -5.82
CA THR A 169 18.85 8.02 -4.96
C THR A 169 18.31 8.86 -3.82
N ASP A 170 17.22 8.41 -3.23
CA ASP A 170 16.58 9.03 -2.09
C ASP A 170 16.40 7.98 -0.97
N PHE A 171 16.00 8.40 0.23
CA PHE A 171 15.81 7.55 1.39
C PHE A 171 14.64 8.06 2.25
N VAL A 172 14.11 7.22 3.13
CA VAL A 172 13.12 7.63 4.11
C VAL A 172 13.79 7.78 5.48
N ASN A 173 13.61 8.94 6.12
CA ASN A 173 14.03 9.08 7.50
C ASN A 173 13.21 8.14 8.39
N CYS A 174 13.90 7.32 9.17
CA CYS A 174 13.28 6.39 10.10
C CYS A 174 13.78 6.65 11.53
N ILE A 175 12.91 6.40 12.50
CA ILE A 175 13.24 6.48 13.92
C ILE A 175 12.89 5.15 14.60
N ASP A 176 13.75 4.66 15.48
CA ASP A 176 13.43 3.48 16.29
C ASP A 176 12.38 3.83 17.36
N ALA A 177 11.53 2.86 17.71
CA ALA A 177 10.39 3.11 18.60
C ALA A 177 10.79 3.63 19.97
N GLU A 178 11.92 3.17 20.50
CA GLU A 178 12.47 3.63 21.78
C GLU A 178 12.83 5.11 21.73
N ASN A 179 13.56 5.53 20.70
CA ASN A 179 13.94 6.93 20.50
C ASN A 179 12.71 7.82 20.24
N PHE A 180 11.71 7.29 19.52
CA PHE A 180 10.44 7.98 19.30
C PHE A 180 9.70 8.22 20.61
N ILE A 181 9.60 7.22 21.51
CA ILE A 181 8.96 7.35 22.82
C ILE A 181 9.71 8.37 23.68
N GLU A 182 11.04 8.31 23.72
CA GLU A 182 11.82 9.29 24.47
C GLU A 182 11.59 10.73 23.98
N LEU A 183 11.54 10.90 22.65
CA LEU A 183 11.32 12.22 22.05
C LEU A 183 9.91 12.73 22.34
N SER A 184 8.90 11.87 22.25
CA SER A 184 7.49 12.22 22.51
C SER A 184 7.22 12.65 23.96
N LYS A 185 8.06 12.23 24.91
CA LYS A 185 7.99 12.67 26.33
C LYS A 185 8.60 14.06 26.54
N LYS A 186 9.48 14.49 25.65
CA LYS A 186 10.22 15.78 25.76
C LYS A 186 9.60 16.88 24.89
N GLU A 187 8.98 16.52 23.78
CA GLU A 187 8.50 17.45 22.78
C GLU A 187 7.05 17.13 22.37
N ASN A 188 6.31 18.15 21.95
CA ASN A 188 4.98 17.97 21.37
C ASN A 188 5.14 17.60 19.88
N LEU A 189 5.15 16.31 19.58
CA LEU A 189 5.34 15.80 18.24
C LEU A 189 4.05 15.83 17.43
N SER A 190 4.15 16.13 16.14
CA SER A 190 3.08 15.88 15.16
C SER A 190 3.14 14.40 14.76
N ILE A 191 2.17 13.60 15.20
CA ILE A 191 2.15 12.15 15.03
C ILE A 191 0.91 11.75 14.21
N LEU A 192 1.13 11.04 13.10
CA LEU A 192 0.07 10.64 12.18
C LEU A 192 -0.01 9.12 12.08
N ASP A 193 -1.18 8.59 12.44
CA ASP A 193 -1.49 7.16 12.36
C ASP A 193 -2.21 6.84 11.05
N VAL A 194 -1.55 6.09 10.17
CA VAL A 194 -2.09 5.72 8.86
C VAL A 194 -2.79 4.35 8.86
N ARG A 195 -3.14 3.82 10.03
CA ARG A 195 -3.93 2.59 10.17
C ARG A 195 -5.39 2.83 9.79
N LYS A 196 -6.15 1.74 9.68
CA LYS A 196 -7.59 1.83 9.46
C LYS A 196 -8.30 2.47 10.66
N PRO A 197 -9.44 3.17 10.45
CA PRO A 197 -10.16 3.84 11.53
C PRO A 197 -10.49 2.93 12.72
N GLY A 198 -10.89 1.67 12.45
CA GLY A 198 -11.20 0.71 13.51
C GLY A 198 -10.00 0.31 14.37
N GLU A 199 -8.78 0.27 13.78
CA GLU A 199 -7.55 0.01 14.53
C GLU A 199 -7.22 1.20 15.46
N TYR A 200 -7.38 2.42 14.94
CA TYR A 200 -7.15 3.64 15.70
C TYR A 200 -8.15 3.83 16.84
N ILE A 201 -9.44 3.59 16.60
CA ILE A 201 -10.48 3.69 17.62
C ILE A 201 -10.28 2.65 18.72
N SER A 202 -9.85 1.44 18.36
CA SER A 202 -9.58 0.38 19.34
C SER A 202 -8.43 0.73 20.28
N GLU A 203 -7.36 1.29 19.73
CA GLU A 203 -6.17 1.68 20.50
C GLU A 203 -5.32 2.62 19.65
N ASN A 204 -4.81 3.71 20.23
CA ASN A 204 -3.99 4.68 19.52
C ASN A 204 -2.93 5.30 20.43
N PHE A 205 -1.91 5.91 19.84
CA PHE A 205 -0.98 6.75 20.60
C PHE A 205 -1.70 8.06 21.01
N PRO A 206 -1.65 8.48 22.28
CA PRO A 206 -2.55 9.50 22.85
C PRO A 206 -2.59 10.83 22.10
N THR A 207 -1.49 11.24 21.46
CA THR A 207 -1.40 12.53 20.75
C THR A 207 -1.44 12.36 19.22
N SER A 208 -1.67 11.13 18.71
CA SER A 208 -1.69 10.88 17.28
C SER A 208 -2.99 11.32 16.62
N GLN A 209 -2.89 11.77 15.37
CA GLN A 209 -4.03 12.05 14.50
C GLN A 209 -4.21 10.89 13.51
N SER A 210 -5.43 10.42 13.32
CA SER A 210 -5.74 9.38 12.34
C SER A 210 -5.86 9.96 10.93
N ILE A 211 -5.00 9.50 10.02
CA ILE A 211 -5.07 9.77 8.58
C ILE A 211 -4.89 8.45 7.84
N PRO A 212 -5.95 7.63 7.69
CA PRO A 212 -5.84 6.29 7.12
C PRO A 212 -5.27 6.30 5.71
N LEU A 213 -4.34 5.35 5.44
CA LEU A 213 -3.71 5.20 4.13
C LEU A 213 -4.72 5.04 3.00
N ASP A 214 -5.82 4.34 3.24
CA ASP A 214 -6.89 4.13 2.25
C ASP A 214 -7.42 5.45 1.63
N PHE A 215 -7.29 6.56 2.36
CA PHE A 215 -7.78 7.89 1.96
C PHE A 215 -6.66 8.93 1.81
N ILE A 216 -5.41 8.50 1.67
CA ILE A 216 -4.25 9.41 1.65
C ILE A 216 -4.35 10.43 0.51
N ASN A 217 -4.86 10.02 -0.65
CA ASN A 217 -5.01 10.89 -1.82
C ASN A 217 -5.98 12.05 -1.57
N ASP A 218 -7.04 11.82 -0.80
CA ASP A 218 -8.06 12.82 -0.47
C ASP A 218 -7.62 13.73 0.69
N ASN A 219 -6.68 13.26 1.50
CA ASN A 219 -6.25 13.90 2.75
C ASN A 219 -4.83 14.51 2.68
N MET A 220 -4.28 14.72 1.49
CA MET A 220 -2.91 15.26 1.31
C MET A 220 -2.67 16.60 2.01
N ASN A 221 -3.71 17.42 2.15
CA ASN A 221 -3.65 18.71 2.82
C ASN A 221 -3.50 18.62 4.34
N LEU A 222 -3.74 17.45 4.93
CA LEU A 222 -3.60 17.23 6.39
C LEU A 222 -2.16 16.91 6.79
N PHE A 223 -1.28 16.59 5.83
CA PHE A 223 0.13 16.33 6.12
C PHE A 223 0.92 17.64 6.23
N PRO A 224 1.71 17.84 7.31
CA PRO A 224 2.53 19.03 7.50
C PRO A 224 3.57 19.18 6.38
N LYS A 225 3.65 20.40 5.79
CA LYS A 225 4.59 20.68 4.69
C LYS A 225 5.91 21.30 5.19
N ASN A 226 5.85 22.05 6.29
CA ASN A 226 6.94 22.92 6.73
C ASN A 226 7.52 22.52 8.10
N SER A 227 6.95 21.55 8.80
CA SER A 227 7.42 21.09 10.10
C SER A 227 7.60 19.58 10.10
N PRO A 228 8.57 19.04 10.84
CA PRO A 228 8.75 17.60 10.98
C PRO A 228 7.50 16.92 11.54
N PHE A 229 7.21 15.72 11.05
CA PHE A 229 6.15 14.88 11.59
C PHE A 229 6.51 13.40 11.52
N TYR A 230 5.84 12.61 12.33
CA TYR A 230 6.10 11.19 12.51
C TYR A 230 4.90 10.39 12.01
N ILE A 231 5.16 9.39 11.19
CA ILE A 231 4.11 8.49 10.70
C ILE A 231 4.35 7.08 11.19
N HIS A 232 3.27 6.39 11.49
CA HIS A 232 3.31 4.96 11.78
C HIS A 232 2.05 4.25 11.27
N CYS A 233 2.18 2.95 11.07
CA CYS A 233 1.03 2.05 10.95
C CYS A 233 1.12 0.95 12.01
N ALA A 234 0.60 -0.25 11.77
CA ALA A 234 0.70 -1.35 12.71
C ALA A 234 2.12 -1.93 12.79
N GLY A 235 2.78 -2.19 11.65
CA GLY A 235 4.06 -2.89 11.58
C GLY A 235 5.10 -2.29 10.60
N GLY A 236 4.87 -1.08 10.06
CA GLY A 236 5.82 -0.38 9.17
C GLY A 236 5.50 -0.47 7.67
N TYR A 237 4.75 -1.46 7.19
CA TYR A 237 4.47 -1.64 5.76
C TYR A 237 3.59 -0.52 5.17
N ARG A 238 2.44 -0.22 5.78
CA ARG A 238 1.50 0.82 5.30
C ARG A 238 2.08 2.23 5.46
N SER A 239 2.81 2.49 6.51
CA SER A 239 3.48 3.78 6.71
C SER A 239 4.60 4.01 5.69
N MET A 240 5.29 2.96 5.25
CA MET A 240 6.25 3.08 4.15
C MET A 240 5.58 3.37 2.80
N ILE A 241 4.40 2.78 2.52
CA ILE A 241 3.58 3.17 1.35
C ILE A 241 3.22 4.66 1.45
N ALA A 242 2.72 5.10 2.62
CA ALA A 242 2.38 6.51 2.85
C ALA A 242 3.61 7.42 2.64
N ALA A 243 4.76 7.05 3.22
CA ALA A 243 6.01 7.80 3.07
C ALA A 243 6.42 7.98 1.61
N SER A 244 6.36 6.91 0.81
CA SER A 244 6.70 6.96 -0.60
C SER A 244 5.78 7.90 -1.39
N ILE A 245 4.47 7.84 -1.14
CA ILE A 245 3.48 8.72 -1.79
C ILE A 245 3.69 10.19 -1.38
N LEU A 246 3.96 10.44 -0.10
CA LEU A 246 4.22 11.79 0.40
C LEU A 246 5.49 12.37 -0.23
N LYS A 247 6.58 11.58 -0.27
CA LYS A 247 7.84 12.00 -0.88
C LYS A 247 7.73 12.24 -2.38
N SER A 248 7.02 11.39 -3.12
CA SER A 248 6.78 11.58 -4.55
C SER A 248 6.01 12.87 -4.87
N ARG A 249 5.33 13.45 -3.86
CA ARG A 249 4.60 14.72 -3.93
C ARG A 249 5.31 15.89 -3.26
N GLY A 250 6.60 15.74 -2.95
CA GLY A 250 7.46 16.80 -2.43
C GLY A 250 7.35 17.02 -0.91
N ILE A 251 6.77 16.11 -0.15
CA ILE A 251 6.72 16.16 1.32
C ILE A 251 7.84 15.29 1.87
N HIS A 252 8.97 15.89 2.24
CA HIS A 252 10.20 15.19 2.65
C HIS A 252 10.51 15.26 4.15
N ASN A 253 9.77 16.05 4.92
CA ASN A 253 9.97 16.32 6.35
C ASN A 253 9.30 15.29 7.27
N LEU A 254 9.15 14.06 6.81
CA LEU A 254 8.54 12.95 7.54
C LEU A 254 9.58 11.99 8.13
N PHE A 255 9.20 11.33 9.22
CA PHE A 255 9.93 10.24 9.84
C PHE A 255 8.99 9.03 10.00
N ASP A 256 9.40 7.85 9.50
CA ASP A 256 8.66 6.60 9.72
C ASP A 256 9.11 5.94 11.03
N VAL A 257 8.16 5.58 11.89
CA VAL A 257 8.48 4.85 13.13
C VAL A 257 8.60 3.36 12.81
N LYS A 258 9.85 2.86 12.90
CA LYS A 258 10.16 1.45 12.60
C LYS A 258 9.33 0.49 13.44
N GLY A 259 8.78 -0.53 12.78
CA GLY A 259 7.93 -1.52 13.41
C GLY A 259 6.55 -0.99 13.83
N GLY A 260 6.25 0.29 13.57
CA GLY A 260 4.95 0.90 13.76
C GLY A 260 4.40 0.80 15.18
N PHE A 261 3.08 0.82 15.30
CA PHE A 261 2.39 0.79 16.61
C PHE A 261 2.75 -0.43 17.47
N SER A 262 3.02 -1.57 16.84
CA SER A 262 3.47 -2.78 17.56
C SER A 262 4.81 -2.58 18.27
N ALA A 263 5.75 -1.87 17.64
CA ALA A 263 7.04 -1.54 18.28
C ALA A 263 6.87 -0.42 19.32
N ILE A 264 6.05 0.59 19.02
CA ILE A 264 5.71 1.68 19.96
C ILE A 264 5.16 1.10 21.27
N LYS A 265 4.21 0.16 21.19
CA LYS A 265 3.67 -0.52 22.40
C LYS A 265 4.73 -1.27 23.20
N LYS A 266 5.65 -1.96 22.54
CA LYS A 266 6.72 -2.68 23.24
C LYS A 266 7.72 -1.75 23.91
N ALA A 267 8.00 -0.60 23.30
CA ALA A 267 8.93 0.39 23.81
C ALA A 267 8.32 1.27 24.91
N ASN A 268 7.01 1.36 24.99
CA ASN A 268 6.32 2.19 25.99
C ASN A 268 5.84 1.32 27.15
N SER A 269 6.48 1.47 28.33
CA SER A 269 6.11 0.76 29.56
C SER A 269 4.72 1.12 30.11
N ASP A 270 4.08 2.15 29.55
CA ASP A 270 2.78 2.65 30.01
C ASP A 270 1.58 2.00 29.24
N TYR A 271 1.88 1.05 28.33
CA TYR A 271 0.86 0.26 27.59
C TYR A 271 0.79 -1.17 28.08
#